data_e62267e9af85b028abd154e17de64427
#
_entry.id   e62267e9af85b028abd154e17de64427
#
_cell.length_a   1.000
_cell.length_b   1.000
_cell.length_c   1.000
_cell.angle_alpha   90.00
_cell.angle_beta   90.00
_cell.angle_gamma   90.00
#
_symmetry.space_group_name_H-M   'P 1'
#
loop_
_entity.id
_entity.type
_entity.pdbx_description
1 polymer ?
#
loop_
_entity_poly.entity_id
_entity_poly.type
_entity_poly.pdbx_seq_one_letter_code
_entity_poly.pdbx_strand_id
1 'polypeptide(L)'
;MAVFGESIIYKSREEIEIMRQAALVVSRTLGEVAKRLKPGITPAFLDQMAEDYIKSQGAIPGFKGLYGCPSTLLISVNEQVVHGLPTEKPIEEGDIVSVDCGAVFKGY
;
A
#
# COMPACT_ATOMS: atom_id res chain seq x y z
N MET A 1 -16.83 10.39 9.98
CA MET A 1 -18.02 10.50 10.81
C MET A 1 -18.53 9.12 11.15
N ALA A 2 -19.07 9.00 12.32
CA ALA A 2 -19.77 7.79 12.66
C ALA A 2 -21.00 7.68 11.77
N VAL A 3 -21.14 6.61 11.05
CA VAL A 3 -22.39 6.34 10.38
C VAL A 3 -23.39 5.81 11.38
N PHE A 4 -24.63 5.78 10.97
CA PHE A 4 -25.73 5.40 11.86
C PHE A 4 -25.48 4.00 12.46
N GLY A 5 -25.51 3.92 13.77
CA GLY A 5 -25.29 2.69 14.49
C GLY A 5 -23.84 2.33 14.75
N GLU A 6 -22.88 3.08 14.21
CA GLU A 6 -21.48 2.86 14.51
C GLU A 6 -21.08 3.54 15.81
N SER A 7 -20.20 2.90 16.56
CA SER A 7 -19.63 3.46 17.77
C SER A 7 -18.14 3.69 17.58
N ILE A 8 -17.60 4.60 18.40
CA ILE A 8 -16.16 4.82 18.43
C ILE A 8 -15.54 3.65 19.17
N ILE A 9 -14.54 3.04 18.53
CA ILE A 9 -13.82 1.91 19.11
C ILE A 9 -12.51 2.40 19.68
N TYR A 10 -12.34 2.20 20.99
CA TYR A 10 -11.09 2.53 21.68
C TYR A 10 -10.19 1.30 21.67
N LYS A 11 -8.99 1.46 21.10
CA LYS A 11 -8.05 0.35 20.99
C LYS A 11 -7.34 0.12 22.30
N SER A 12 -7.13 -1.15 22.64
CA SER A 12 -6.30 -1.53 23.80
C SER A 12 -4.83 -1.29 23.49
N ARG A 13 -3.97 -1.38 24.49
CA ARG A 13 -2.52 -1.25 24.29
C ARG A 13 -1.99 -2.34 23.38
N GLU A 14 -2.49 -3.56 23.52
CA GLU A 14 -2.12 -4.70 22.68
C GLU A 14 -2.55 -4.47 21.24
N GLU A 15 -3.75 -3.95 21.03
CA GLU A 15 -4.24 -3.61 19.69
C GLU A 15 -3.42 -2.51 19.05
N ILE A 16 -3.08 -1.48 19.82
CA ILE A 16 -2.22 -0.38 19.33
C ILE A 16 -0.85 -0.91 18.91
N GLU A 17 -0.28 -1.85 19.67
CA GLU A 17 1.01 -2.45 19.31
C GLU A 17 0.93 -3.23 18.01
N ILE A 18 -0.16 -3.98 17.80
CA ILE A 18 -0.38 -4.70 16.54
C ILE A 18 -0.52 -3.70 15.39
N MET A 19 -1.29 -2.63 15.58
CA MET A 19 -1.45 -1.57 14.57
C MET A 19 -0.10 -0.90 14.25
N ARG A 20 0.74 -0.69 15.27
CA ARG A 20 2.09 -0.15 15.07
C ARG A 20 2.93 -1.07 14.19
N GLN A 21 2.86 -2.38 14.43
CA GLN A 21 3.57 -3.35 13.61
C GLN A 21 3.05 -3.37 12.17
N ALA A 22 1.73 -3.28 11.99
CA ALA A 22 1.14 -3.16 10.66
C ALA A 22 1.64 -1.90 9.94
N ALA A 23 1.67 -0.77 10.64
CA ALA A 23 2.18 0.48 10.09
C ALA A 23 3.66 0.38 9.70
N LEU A 24 4.47 -0.34 10.48
CA LEU A 24 5.88 -0.57 10.13
C LEU A 24 6.01 -1.40 8.85
N VAL A 25 5.14 -2.37 8.63
CA VAL A 25 5.13 -3.12 7.36
C VAL A 25 4.90 -2.17 6.20
N VAL A 26 3.92 -1.28 6.31
CA VAL A 26 3.63 -0.28 5.27
C VAL A 26 4.84 0.62 5.05
N SER A 27 5.41 1.17 6.11
CA SER A 27 6.58 2.05 6.02
C SER A 27 7.76 1.37 5.34
N ARG A 28 8.05 0.13 5.72
CA ARG A 28 9.15 -0.65 5.13
C ARG A 28 8.87 -0.99 3.67
N THR A 29 7.62 -1.30 3.34
CA THR A 29 7.22 -1.58 1.96
C THR A 29 7.45 -0.35 1.09
N LEU A 30 7.05 0.83 1.55
CA LEU A 30 7.30 2.07 0.82
C LEU A 30 8.79 2.33 0.65
N GLY A 31 9.59 2.01 1.66
CA GLY A 31 11.05 2.09 1.57
C GLY A 31 11.62 1.17 0.49
N GLU A 32 11.10 -0.06 0.38
CA GLU A 32 11.51 -1.00 -0.65
C GLU A 32 11.12 -0.51 -2.05
N VAL A 33 9.93 0.08 -2.18
CA VAL A 33 9.48 0.70 -3.43
C VAL A 33 10.43 1.85 -3.81
N ALA A 34 10.74 2.71 -2.85
CA ALA A 34 11.62 3.85 -3.09
C ALA A 34 13.01 3.43 -3.58
N LYS A 35 13.54 2.33 -3.05
CA LYS A 35 14.85 1.82 -3.49
C LYS A 35 14.86 1.39 -4.96
N ARG A 36 13.72 0.97 -5.49
CA ARG A 36 13.60 0.41 -6.83
C ARG A 36 13.04 1.39 -7.84
N LEU A 37 12.46 2.50 -7.36
CA LEU A 37 11.84 3.50 -8.22
C LEU A 37 12.91 4.25 -9.01
N LYS A 38 12.89 4.08 -10.32
CA LYS A 38 13.82 4.75 -11.24
C LYS A 38 13.23 4.72 -12.64
N PRO A 39 13.71 5.57 -13.56
CA PRO A 39 13.26 5.51 -14.95
C PRO A 39 13.46 4.10 -15.52
N GLY A 40 12.47 3.63 -16.24
CA GLY A 40 12.48 2.31 -16.86
C GLY A 40 11.77 1.22 -16.06
N ILE A 41 11.57 1.42 -14.76
CA ILE A 41 10.81 0.45 -13.94
C ILE A 41 9.32 0.60 -14.24
N THR A 42 8.58 -0.51 -14.20
CA THR A 42 7.13 -0.45 -14.39
C THR A 42 6.41 -0.43 -13.06
N PRO A 43 5.29 0.31 -12.96
CA PRO A 43 4.43 0.23 -11.78
C PRO A 43 3.99 -1.19 -11.47
N ALA A 44 3.69 -2.00 -12.48
CA ALA A 44 3.29 -3.39 -12.30
C ALA A 44 4.38 -4.22 -11.59
N PHE A 45 5.65 -3.99 -11.93
CA PHE A 45 6.75 -4.64 -11.23
C PHE A 45 6.80 -4.23 -9.76
N LEU A 46 6.65 -2.94 -9.48
CA LEU A 46 6.63 -2.43 -8.11
C LEU A 46 5.48 -3.03 -7.31
N ASP A 47 4.32 -3.19 -7.94
CA ASP A 47 3.15 -3.78 -7.31
C ASP A 47 3.41 -5.22 -6.88
N GLN A 48 3.95 -6.04 -7.77
CA GLN A 48 4.25 -7.43 -7.46
C GLN A 48 5.34 -7.53 -6.37
N MET A 49 6.36 -6.71 -6.46
CA MET A 49 7.42 -6.68 -5.46
C MET A 49 6.87 -6.30 -4.08
N ALA A 50 5.97 -5.32 -4.04
CA ALA A 50 5.36 -4.90 -2.78
C ALA A 50 4.49 -6.00 -2.19
N GLU A 51 3.74 -6.72 -3.01
CA GLU A 51 2.93 -7.85 -2.53
C GLU A 51 3.82 -8.92 -1.90
N ASP A 52 4.88 -9.29 -2.59
CA ASP A 52 5.81 -10.32 -2.09
C ASP A 52 6.47 -9.87 -0.78
N TYR A 53 6.86 -8.61 -0.72
CA TYR A 53 7.49 -8.07 0.48
C TYR A 53 6.53 -8.06 1.68
N ILE A 54 5.30 -7.57 1.49
CA ILE A 54 4.29 -7.53 2.56
C ILE A 54 4.04 -8.95 3.09
N LYS A 55 3.89 -9.91 2.20
CA LYS A 55 3.70 -11.31 2.59
C LYS A 55 4.91 -11.88 3.34
N SER A 56 6.11 -11.48 2.96
CA SER A 56 7.34 -11.91 3.64
C SER A 56 7.41 -11.39 5.08
N GLN A 57 6.70 -10.33 5.39
CA GLN A 57 6.65 -9.74 6.73
C GLN A 57 5.52 -10.33 7.58
N GLY A 58 4.83 -11.35 7.10
CA GLY A 58 3.74 -11.98 7.83
C GLY A 58 2.43 -11.20 7.75
N ALA A 59 2.30 -10.28 6.82
CA ALA A 59 1.10 -9.46 6.62
C ALA A 59 0.46 -9.79 5.28
N ILE A 60 -0.70 -9.20 5.03
CA ILE A 60 -1.37 -9.30 3.74
C ILE A 60 -1.61 -7.90 3.17
N PRO A 61 -1.66 -7.76 1.83
CA PRO A 61 -1.98 -6.48 1.21
C PRO A 61 -3.36 -5.98 1.64
N GLY A 62 -3.44 -4.71 2.07
CA GLY A 62 -4.67 -4.16 2.59
C GLY A 62 -5.71 -3.82 1.52
N PHE A 63 -5.25 -3.43 0.32
CA PHE A 63 -6.17 -3.00 -0.74
C PHE A 63 -6.61 -4.12 -1.65
N LYS A 64 -5.78 -5.11 -1.89
CA LYS A 64 -6.06 -6.16 -2.87
C LYS A 64 -7.31 -6.93 -2.48
N GLY A 65 -8.30 -6.93 -3.36
CA GLY A 65 -9.60 -7.53 -3.13
C GLY A 65 -10.62 -6.63 -2.45
N LEU A 66 -10.20 -5.50 -1.87
CA LEU A 66 -11.11 -4.56 -1.23
C LEU A 66 -11.87 -3.79 -2.31
N TYR A 67 -13.19 -3.86 -2.28
CA TYR A 67 -14.05 -3.24 -3.30
C TYR A 67 -13.61 -3.60 -4.73
N GLY A 68 -13.13 -4.83 -4.92
CA GLY A 68 -12.69 -5.30 -6.23
C GLY A 68 -11.35 -4.75 -6.68
N CYS A 69 -10.57 -4.13 -5.80
CA CYS A 69 -9.25 -3.60 -6.16
C CYS A 69 -8.33 -4.75 -6.61
N PRO A 70 -7.74 -4.68 -7.81
CA PRO A 70 -6.94 -5.78 -8.34
C PRO A 70 -5.47 -5.74 -7.92
N SER A 71 -5.04 -4.70 -7.21
CA SER A 71 -3.61 -4.48 -6.95
C SER A 71 -3.30 -4.32 -5.47
N THR A 72 -2.03 -4.50 -5.14
CA THR A 72 -1.48 -4.28 -3.80
C THR A 72 -1.21 -2.81 -3.56
N LEU A 73 -0.66 -2.13 -4.55
CA LEU A 73 -0.38 -0.70 -4.50
C LEU A 73 -1.36 0.05 -5.40
N LEU A 74 -1.58 1.31 -5.07
CA LEU A 74 -2.17 2.26 -6.00
C LEU A 74 -1.06 3.22 -6.39
N ILE A 75 -0.78 3.30 -7.68
CA ILE A 75 0.32 4.11 -8.20
C ILE A 75 -0.25 5.11 -9.19
N SER A 76 -0.16 6.38 -8.82
CA SER A 76 -0.70 7.48 -9.60
C SER A 76 0.44 8.32 -10.13
N VAL A 77 0.50 8.51 -11.45
CA VAL A 77 1.61 9.17 -12.14
C VAL A 77 1.16 10.51 -12.67
N ASN A 78 1.96 11.54 -12.39
CA ASN A 78 1.77 12.90 -12.88
C ASN A 78 0.38 13.46 -12.54
N GLU A 79 -0.49 13.71 -13.53
CA GLU A 79 -1.80 14.33 -13.34
C GLU A 79 -2.82 13.42 -12.63
N GLN A 80 -2.55 12.13 -12.50
CA GLN A 80 -3.41 11.27 -11.69
C GLN A 80 -3.30 11.67 -10.23
N VAL A 81 -4.41 11.93 -9.59
CA VAL A 81 -4.41 12.40 -8.20
C VAL A 81 -4.29 11.24 -7.23
N VAL A 82 -5.20 10.26 -7.34
CA VAL A 82 -5.24 9.07 -6.47
C VAL A 82 -5.77 7.88 -7.24
N HIS A 83 -5.65 6.71 -6.64
CA HIS A 83 -6.25 5.45 -7.08
C HIS A 83 -5.81 4.96 -8.46
N GLY A 84 -4.66 5.39 -8.93
CA GLY A 84 -4.09 4.86 -10.17
C GLY A 84 -3.78 3.39 -10.02
N LEU A 85 -4.14 2.58 -11.02
CA LEU A 85 -3.77 1.17 -11.04
C LEU A 85 -2.38 1.01 -11.64
N PRO A 86 -1.55 0.10 -11.10
CA PRO A 86 -0.22 -0.15 -11.66
C PRO A 86 -0.30 -0.64 -13.10
N THR A 87 0.43 0.03 -13.97
CA THR A 87 0.45 -0.29 -15.41
C THR A 87 1.80 -0.87 -15.83
N GLU A 88 1.85 -1.33 -17.08
CA GLU A 88 3.09 -1.80 -17.69
C GLU A 88 3.88 -0.67 -18.36
N LYS A 89 3.40 0.57 -18.29
CA LYS A 89 4.10 1.71 -18.87
C LYS A 89 5.27 2.10 -17.98
N PRO A 90 6.53 2.03 -18.45
CA PRO A 90 7.68 2.37 -17.63
C PRO A 90 7.64 3.81 -17.14
N ILE A 91 8.12 4.01 -15.94
CA ILE A 91 8.33 5.34 -15.36
C ILE A 91 9.41 6.05 -16.18
N GLU A 92 9.19 7.33 -16.44
CA GLU A 92 10.12 8.17 -17.20
C GLU A 92 10.80 9.17 -16.28
N GLU A 93 11.94 9.65 -16.70
CA GLU A 93 12.66 10.71 -16.00
C GLU A 93 11.76 11.93 -15.84
N GLY A 94 11.69 12.46 -14.62
CA GLY A 94 10.87 13.64 -14.34
C GLY A 94 9.44 13.34 -13.93
N ASP A 95 9.00 12.07 -13.99
CA ASP A 95 7.66 11.70 -13.55
C ASP A 95 7.51 11.90 -12.04
N ILE A 96 6.33 12.39 -11.65
CA ILE A 96 5.92 12.43 -10.24
C ILE A 96 5.09 11.18 -10.00
N VAL A 97 5.51 10.38 -9.03
CA VAL A 97 4.88 9.08 -8.73
C VAL A 97 4.36 9.09 -7.30
N SER A 98 3.05 8.95 -7.16
CA SER A 98 2.41 8.84 -5.86
C SER A 98 2.08 7.38 -5.60
N VAL A 99 2.50 6.86 -4.46
CA VAL A 99 2.33 5.45 -4.11
C VAL A 99 1.51 5.35 -2.84
N ASP A 100 0.43 4.58 -2.90
CA ASP A 100 -0.44 4.31 -1.76
C ASP A 100 -0.36 2.82 -1.42
N CYS A 101 -0.15 2.52 -0.16
CA CYS A 101 0.10 1.17 0.31
C CYS A 101 -0.67 0.91 1.60
N GLY A 102 -1.22 -0.27 1.73
CA GLY A 102 -1.87 -0.71 2.95
C GLY A 102 -1.50 -2.15 3.28
N ALA A 103 -1.51 -2.48 4.55
CA ALA A 103 -1.21 -3.84 5.01
C ALA A 103 -2.13 -4.20 6.18
N VAL A 104 -2.48 -5.48 6.25
CA VAL A 104 -3.22 -6.03 7.39
C VAL A 104 -2.32 -7.02 8.09
N PHE A 105 -2.09 -6.79 9.38
CA PHE A 105 -1.28 -7.65 10.21
C PHE A 105 -2.10 -8.09 11.43
N LYS A 106 -2.28 -9.40 11.58
CA LYS A 106 -3.09 -9.97 12.67
C LYS A 106 -4.49 -9.33 12.79
N GLY A 107 -5.11 -9.05 11.64
CA GLY A 107 -6.46 -8.48 11.58
C GLY A 107 -6.54 -6.96 11.70
N TYR A 108 -5.40 -6.27 11.76
CA TYR A 108 -5.35 -4.81 11.91
C TYR A 108 -4.56 -4.16 10.79
#